data_d68f2aee1dd2c77199f77b0bb9fe577b
#
_entry.id   d68f2aee1dd2c77199f77b0bb9fe577b
#
_cell.length_a   1.000
_cell.length_b   1.000
_cell.length_c   1.000
_cell.angle_alpha   90.00
_cell.angle_beta   90.00
_cell.angle_gamma   90.00
#
_symmetry.space_group_name_H-M   'P 1'
#
loop_
_entity.id
_entity.type
_entity.pdbx_description
1 polymer ?
#
loop_
_entity_poly.entity_id
_entity_poly.type
_entity_poly.pdbx_seq_one_letter_code
_entity_poly.pdbx_strand_id
1 'polypeptide(L)'
;CMSKVSLPGTQELMRHRYTALILATGGSDMVRAAHSVGKPAYGVGPGNVPVYVDRSADLKRAAKYIVASKAFDHSVICATEQAVVADRPIAAQLAELMQAEGAYFVDEAQARALANLLFSSGHLINPKAVGKSPQQLAQMCGISVPASARILVARLKSVGRDEPLSGEKLTTVLGWYESDGWEAGCERCIELINFGGRGHSLVIHAQDDNVIMKFGLEKPVFRIVVNTLGTLGTTGMTTGVMPSMTLGSGGVGGSITGDNITVHHMYNVKRLAYELTPPPEAAFRPGSTDDPSQLKRNGSAPERAPVGVDAERIDEIVQRVLAELKK
;
A
#
# COMPACT_ATOMS: atom_id res chain seq x y z
N CYS A 1 19.85 -10.98 -16.93
CA CYS A 1 18.58 -11.77 -16.91
C CYS A 1 18.90 -13.24 -17.05
N MET A 2 18.11 -14.10 -16.35
CA MET A 2 18.22 -15.53 -16.54
C MET A 2 17.66 -15.92 -17.92
N SER A 3 18.38 -16.74 -18.67
CA SER A 3 17.93 -17.25 -19.98
C SER A 3 16.83 -18.33 -19.83
N LYS A 4 16.87 -19.08 -18.74
CA LYS A 4 15.80 -20.01 -18.32
C LYS A 4 15.28 -19.58 -16.96
N VAL A 5 14.01 -19.16 -16.92
CA VAL A 5 13.33 -18.83 -15.66
C VAL A 5 12.94 -20.10 -14.94
N SER A 6 13.40 -20.29 -13.70
CA SER A 6 13.04 -21.40 -12.84
C SER A 6 13.13 -21.03 -11.38
N LEU A 7 12.36 -21.68 -10.53
CA LEU A 7 12.39 -21.45 -9.09
C LEU A 7 13.76 -21.80 -8.48
N PRO A 8 14.41 -22.93 -8.80
CA PRO A 8 15.78 -23.21 -8.31
C PRO A 8 16.79 -22.15 -8.77
N GLY A 9 16.72 -21.69 -10.02
CA GLY A 9 17.62 -20.65 -10.54
C GLY A 9 17.42 -19.32 -9.82
N THR A 10 16.18 -18.93 -9.49
CA THR A 10 15.89 -17.73 -8.69
C THR A 10 16.46 -17.86 -7.28
N GLN A 11 16.31 -19.01 -6.64
CA GLN A 11 16.87 -19.28 -5.31
C GLN A 11 18.39 -19.24 -5.30
N GLU A 12 19.03 -19.81 -6.33
CA GLU A 12 20.49 -19.77 -6.48
C GLU A 12 20.98 -18.33 -6.69
N LEU A 13 20.30 -17.54 -7.53
CA LEU A 13 20.61 -16.13 -7.72
C LEU A 13 20.53 -15.35 -6.41
N MET A 14 19.49 -15.56 -5.60
CA MET A 14 19.35 -14.92 -4.30
C MET A 14 20.51 -15.25 -3.36
N ARG A 15 20.98 -16.49 -3.37
CA ARG A 15 22.09 -16.98 -2.49
C ARG A 15 23.47 -16.70 -3.04
N HIS A 16 23.57 -16.38 -4.33
CA HIS A 16 24.86 -16.30 -5.02
C HIS A 16 25.81 -15.29 -4.34
N ARG A 17 27.09 -15.63 -4.19
CA ARG A 17 28.09 -14.84 -3.45
C ARG A 17 28.20 -13.38 -3.90
N TYR A 18 27.94 -13.09 -5.15
CA TYR A 18 27.99 -11.73 -5.71
C TYR A 18 26.68 -10.96 -5.60
N THR A 19 25.61 -11.56 -5.12
CA THR A 19 24.38 -10.85 -4.83
C THR A 19 24.52 -10.10 -3.51
N ALA A 20 24.72 -8.79 -3.58
CA ALA A 20 24.91 -7.92 -2.41
C ALA A 20 23.59 -7.47 -1.80
N LEU A 21 22.56 -7.28 -2.62
CA LEU A 21 21.24 -6.79 -2.23
C LEU A 21 20.17 -7.45 -3.09
N ILE A 22 19.04 -7.79 -2.48
CA ILE A 22 17.88 -8.34 -3.17
C ILE A 22 16.77 -7.30 -3.19
N LEU A 23 16.21 -7.04 -4.38
CA LEU A 23 15.00 -6.26 -4.57
C LEU A 23 13.90 -7.22 -5.03
N ALA A 24 13.00 -7.57 -4.11
CA ALA A 24 11.96 -8.57 -4.33
C ALA A 24 10.57 -7.92 -4.31
N THR A 25 9.97 -7.78 -5.48
CA THR A 25 8.58 -7.31 -5.64
C THR A 25 7.75 -8.48 -6.15
N GLY A 26 6.74 -8.90 -5.39
CA GLY A 26 5.91 -10.04 -5.78
C GLY A 26 5.04 -10.60 -4.65
N GLY A 27 4.55 -11.82 -4.81
CA GLY A 27 3.73 -12.48 -3.79
C GLY A 27 4.48 -12.74 -2.49
N SER A 28 3.74 -12.95 -1.41
CA SER A 28 4.28 -13.12 -0.06
C SER A 28 5.34 -14.22 0.06
N ASP A 29 5.23 -15.29 -0.73
CA ASP A 29 6.20 -16.40 -0.70
C ASP A 29 7.55 -15.99 -1.30
N MET A 30 7.55 -15.18 -2.37
CA MET A 30 8.79 -14.64 -2.94
C MET A 30 9.48 -13.70 -1.96
N VAL A 31 8.72 -12.81 -1.33
CA VAL A 31 9.24 -11.87 -0.31
C VAL A 31 9.84 -12.63 0.86
N ARG A 32 9.14 -13.65 1.36
CA ARG A 32 9.64 -14.52 2.43
C ARG A 32 10.92 -15.26 2.02
N ALA A 33 10.98 -15.80 0.81
CA ALA A 33 12.17 -16.44 0.28
C ALA A 33 13.37 -15.49 0.22
N ALA A 34 13.16 -14.23 -0.25
CA ALA A 34 14.20 -13.22 -0.31
C ALA A 34 14.77 -12.88 1.08
N HIS A 35 13.90 -12.69 2.08
CA HIS A 35 14.34 -12.43 3.45
C HIS A 35 15.02 -13.64 4.12
N SER A 36 14.69 -14.87 3.71
CA SER A 36 15.21 -16.10 4.32
C SER A 36 16.63 -16.47 3.91
N VAL A 37 17.21 -15.81 2.91
CA VAL A 37 18.57 -16.15 2.43
C VAL A 37 19.69 -15.49 3.23
N GLY A 38 19.38 -14.66 4.23
CA GLY A 38 20.39 -14.01 5.08
C GLY A 38 21.16 -12.87 4.41
N LYS A 39 20.61 -12.29 3.33
CA LYS A 39 21.16 -11.12 2.64
C LYS A 39 20.26 -9.92 2.83
N PRO A 40 20.78 -8.68 2.72
CA PRO A 40 19.95 -7.49 2.66
C PRO A 40 18.90 -7.63 1.57
N ALA A 41 17.63 -7.38 1.91
CA ALA A 41 16.54 -7.49 0.97
C ALA A 41 15.47 -6.41 1.22
N TYR A 42 15.04 -5.77 0.14
CA TYR A 42 13.82 -4.98 0.10
C TYR A 42 12.70 -5.84 -0.48
N GLY A 43 11.85 -6.35 0.39
CA GLY A 43 10.70 -7.17 0.00
C GLY A 43 9.42 -6.34 0.02
N VAL A 44 8.65 -6.40 -1.06
CA VAL A 44 7.33 -5.77 -1.17
C VAL A 44 6.31 -6.81 -1.60
N GLY A 45 5.36 -7.05 -0.70
CA GLY A 45 4.28 -8.01 -0.88
C GLY A 45 3.07 -7.44 -1.66
N PRO A 46 1.97 -8.20 -1.67
CA PRO A 46 0.73 -7.81 -2.35
C PRO A 46 0.11 -6.54 -1.75
N GLY A 47 -0.68 -5.83 -2.56
CA GLY A 47 -1.44 -4.67 -2.15
C GLY A 47 -2.93 -4.88 -2.37
N ASN A 48 -3.75 -4.72 -1.35
CA ASN A 48 -5.21 -4.72 -1.47
C ASN A 48 -5.74 -3.30 -1.27
N VAL A 49 -5.47 -2.44 -2.26
CA VAL A 49 -5.65 -0.98 -2.18
C VAL A 49 -7.12 -0.60 -2.25
N PRO A 50 -7.73 -0.06 -1.18
CA PRO A 50 -9.05 0.54 -1.27
C PRO A 50 -8.96 1.96 -1.84
N VAL A 51 -10.04 2.41 -2.50
CA VAL A 51 -10.27 3.82 -2.80
C VAL A 51 -11.55 4.27 -2.10
N TYR A 52 -11.42 5.24 -1.22
CA TYR A 52 -12.56 5.91 -0.59
C TYR A 52 -12.99 7.12 -1.43
N VAL A 53 -14.27 7.25 -1.69
CA VAL A 53 -14.85 8.42 -2.36
C VAL A 53 -15.84 9.09 -1.42
N ASP A 54 -15.43 10.25 -0.92
CA ASP A 54 -16.20 11.07 0.01
C ASP A 54 -17.27 11.86 -0.72
N ARG A 55 -18.34 12.24 0.00
CA ARG A 55 -19.43 13.08 -0.53
C ARG A 55 -18.95 14.45 -1.03
N SER A 56 -17.81 14.94 -0.53
CA SER A 56 -17.22 16.19 -0.98
C SER A 56 -16.39 16.07 -2.27
N ALA A 57 -16.21 14.87 -2.81
CA ALA A 57 -15.35 14.63 -3.96
C ALA A 57 -15.89 15.26 -5.26
N ASP A 58 -14.99 15.62 -6.16
CA ASP A 58 -15.33 15.80 -7.58
C ASP A 58 -15.59 14.43 -8.21
N LEU A 59 -16.86 14.06 -8.29
CA LEU A 59 -17.30 12.73 -8.72
C LEU A 59 -16.90 12.41 -10.18
N LYS A 60 -16.94 13.40 -11.08
CA LYS A 60 -16.55 13.20 -12.48
C LYS A 60 -15.07 12.85 -12.58
N ARG A 61 -14.25 13.60 -11.85
CA ARG A 61 -12.79 13.36 -11.78
C ARG A 61 -12.49 12.02 -11.11
N ALA A 62 -13.15 11.71 -9.98
CA ALA A 62 -12.99 10.46 -9.26
C ALA A 62 -13.33 9.24 -10.14
N ALA A 63 -14.49 9.23 -10.80
CA ALA A 63 -14.93 8.17 -11.70
C ALA A 63 -13.92 7.93 -12.84
N LYS A 64 -13.52 9.00 -13.53
CA LYS A 64 -12.54 8.96 -14.61
C LYS A 64 -11.20 8.37 -14.13
N TYR A 65 -10.71 8.80 -12.97
CA TYR A 65 -9.42 8.38 -12.45
C TYR A 65 -9.44 6.95 -11.95
N ILE A 66 -10.48 6.52 -11.24
CA ILE A 66 -10.63 5.14 -10.76
C ILE A 66 -10.68 4.17 -11.94
N VAL A 67 -11.52 4.44 -12.95
CA VAL A 67 -11.63 3.57 -14.12
C VAL A 67 -10.33 3.54 -14.92
N ALA A 68 -9.68 4.68 -15.14
CA ALA A 68 -8.41 4.77 -15.85
C ALA A 68 -7.29 4.03 -15.11
N SER A 69 -7.19 4.21 -13.79
CA SER A 69 -6.21 3.53 -12.94
C SER A 69 -6.42 2.02 -12.94
N LYS A 70 -7.67 1.56 -12.78
CA LYS A 70 -8.01 0.13 -12.77
C LYS A 70 -7.78 -0.56 -14.12
N ALA A 71 -8.00 0.16 -15.22
CA ALA A 71 -7.77 -0.36 -16.56
C ALA A 71 -6.29 -0.34 -16.97
N PHE A 72 -5.47 0.51 -16.32
CA PHE A 72 -4.07 0.68 -16.65
C PHE A 72 -3.31 -0.64 -16.48
N ASP A 73 -2.60 -1.03 -17.55
CA ASP A 73 -1.84 -2.29 -17.63
C ASP A 73 -2.62 -3.51 -17.11
N HIS A 74 -3.91 -3.56 -17.41
CA HIS A 74 -4.85 -4.57 -16.92
C HIS A 74 -4.75 -4.84 -15.41
N SER A 75 -4.39 -3.80 -14.61
CA SER A 75 -4.37 -3.85 -13.15
C SER A 75 -3.29 -4.76 -12.55
N VAL A 76 -2.16 -4.96 -13.23
CA VAL A 76 -1.05 -5.77 -12.67
C VAL A 76 -0.19 -5.00 -11.67
N ILE A 77 -0.32 -3.67 -11.59
CA ILE A 77 0.38 -2.86 -10.58
C ILE A 77 -0.25 -3.09 -9.22
N CYS A 78 0.54 -3.46 -8.22
CA CYS A 78 0.09 -3.75 -6.86
C CYS A 78 -0.58 -2.55 -6.14
N ALA A 79 -0.34 -1.33 -6.62
CA ALA A 79 -0.98 -0.11 -6.14
C ALA A 79 -2.29 0.25 -6.85
N THR A 80 -2.75 -0.59 -7.78
CA THR A 80 -4.06 -0.42 -8.43
C THR A 80 -5.18 -0.63 -7.43
N GLU A 81 -6.20 0.20 -7.52
CA GLU A 81 -7.40 0.10 -6.68
C GLU A 81 -8.03 -1.30 -6.82
N GLN A 82 -8.30 -1.94 -5.68
CA GLN A 82 -8.94 -3.26 -5.63
C GLN A 82 -10.41 -3.19 -5.23
N ALA A 83 -10.80 -2.14 -4.50
CA ALA A 83 -12.19 -1.90 -4.13
C ALA A 83 -12.48 -0.40 -4.00
N VAL A 84 -13.65 0.00 -4.46
CA VAL A 84 -14.25 1.31 -4.16
C VAL A 84 -15.07 1.20 -2.89
N VAL A 85 -14.91 2.16 -2.00
CA VAL A 85 -15.79 2.41 -0.86
C VAL A 85 -16.40 3.79 -1.08
N ALA A 86 -17.64 3.84 -1.54
CA ALA A 86 -18.34 5.08 -1.84
C ALA A 86 -19.21 5.53 -0.67
N ASP A 87 -19.17 6.82 -0.34
CA ASP A 87 -20.14 7.38 0.60
C ASP A 87 -21.55 7.25 0.01
N ARG A 88 -22.51 6.72 0.77
CA ARG A 88 -23.84 6.33 0.29
C ARG A 88 -24.59 7.45 -0.47
N PRO A 89 -24.58 8.72 -0.03
CA PRO A 89 -25.32 9.78 -0.74
C PRO A 89 -24.88 9.99 -2.18
N ILE A 90 -23.62 9.64 -2.51
CA ILE A 90 -23.08 9.86 -3.86
C ILE A 90 -22.86 8.55 -4.63
N ALA A 91 -23.12 7.40 -4.03
CA ALA A 91 -22.75 6.10 -4.59
C ALA A 91 -23.46 5.82 -5.93
N ALA A 92 -24.75 6.12 -6.06
CA ALA A 92 -25.49 5.94 -7.31
C ALA A 92 -24.92 6.81 -8.44
N GLN A 93 -24.71 8.09 -8.19
CA GLN A 93 -24.14 9.03 -9.16
C GLN A 93 -22.71 8.64 -9.56
N LEU A 94 -21.89 8.23 -8.60
CA LEU A 94 -20.53 7.76 -8.88
C LEU A 94 -20.55 6.53 -9.79
N ALA A 95 -21.44 5.57 -9.52
CA ALA A 95 -21.59 4.36 -10.33
C ALA A 95 -21.98 4.69 -11.79
N GLU A 96 -22.93 5.61 -12.00
CA GLU A 96 -23.32 6.08 -13.33
C GLU A 96 -22.15 6.74 -14.08
N LEU A 97 -21.41 7.61 -13.40
CA LEU A 97 -20.23 8.25 -13.98
C LEU A 97 -19.12 7.24 -14.32
N MET A 98 -18.90 6.24 -13.46
CA MET A 98 -17.94 5.16 -13.77
C MET A 98 -18.40 4.31 -14.96
N GLN A 99 -19.71 4.06 -15.11
CA GLN A 99 -20.25 3.36 -16.28
C GLN A 99 -20.01 4.16 -17.58
N ALA A 100 -20.19 5.47 -17.52
CA ALA A 100 -19.87 6.35 -18.65
C ALA A 100 -18.38 6.31 -19.05
N GLU A 101 -17.49 6.03 -18.10
CA GLU A 101 -16.05 5.85 -18.33
C GLU A 101 -15.67 4.41 -18.74
N GLY A 102 -16.63 3.48 -18.84
CA GLY A 102 -16.43 2.11 -19.30
C GLY A 102 -16.38 1.05 -18.20
N ALA A 103 -16.85 1.36 -16.98
CA ALA A 103 -17.07 0.34 -15.96
C ALA A 103 -18.36 -0.46 -16.25
N TYR A 104 -18.28 -1.78 -16.18
CA TYR A 104 -19.43 -2.66 -16.28
C TYR A 104 -19.71 -3.33 -14.95
N PHE A 105 -20.86 -3.01 -14.34
CA PHE A 105 -21.31 -3.63 -13.10
C PHE A 105 -21.88 -5.00 -13.40
N VAL A 106 -21.21 -6.04 -12.92
CA VAL A 106 -21.62 -7.43 -13.08
C VAL A 106 -22.76 -7.78 -12.13
N ASP A 107 -23.63 -8.69 -12.54
CA ASP A 107 -24.64 -9.29 -11.67
C ASP A 107 -24.04 -10.32 -10.70
N GLU A 108 -24.85 -10.85 -9.76
CA GLU A 108 -24.38 -11.80 -8.76
C GLU A 108 -23.89 -13.13 -9.37
N ALA A 109 -24.48 -13.59 -10.47
CA ALA A 109 -24.06 -14.83 -11.13
C ALA A 109 -22.71 -14.64 -11.81
N GLN A 110 -22.52 -13.50 -12.50
CA GLN A 110 -21.26 -13.11 -13.12
C GLN A 110 -20.17 -12.90 -12.06
N ALA A 111 -20.50 -12.24 -10.93
CA ALA A 111 -19.56 -12.05 -9.82
C ALA A 111 -19.07 -13.40 -9.24
N ARG A 112 -19.99 -14.36 -9.04
CA ARG A 112 -19.63 -15.73 -8.60
C ARG A 112 -18.73 -16.46 -9.62
N ALA A 113 -19.03 -16.34 -10.92
CA ALA A 113 -18.20 -16.92 -11.97
C ALA A 113 -16.78 -16.34 -11.96
N LEU A 114 -16.64 -15.02 -11.81
CA LEU A 114 -15.35 -14.34 -11.67
C LEU A 114 -14.62 -14.76 -10.39
N ALA A 115 -15.30 -14.87 -9.26
CA ALA A 115 -14.71 -15.32 -8.00
C ALA A 115 -14.14 -16.75 -8.13
N ASN A 116 -14.89 -17.67 -8.73
CA ASN A 116 -14.45 -19.04 -8.98
C ASN A 116 -13.26 -19.11 -9.95
N LEU A 117 -13.23 -18.27 -10.98
CA LEU A 117 -12.10 -18.17 -11.90
C LEU A 117 -10.85 -17.65 -11.21
N LEU A 118 -10.98 -16.56 -10.47
CA LEU A 118 -9.86 -15.84 -9.89
C LEU A 118 -9.26 -16.56 -8.67
N PHE A 119 -10.07 -17.26 -7.89
CA PHE A 119 -9.68 -17.86 -6.61
C PHE A 119 -10.03 -19.37 -6.54
N SER A 120 -9.84 -20.09 -7.64
CA SER A 120 -10.16 -21.52 -7.75
C SER A 120 -9.39 -22.42 -6.78
N SER A 121 -8.27 -21.96 -6.24
CA SER A 121 -7.42 -22.67 -5.28
C SER A 121 -7.49 -22.08 -3.86
N GLY A 122 -8.63 -21.57 -3.44
CA GLY A 122 -8.83 -20.95 -2.13
C GLY A 122 -8.54 -19.43 -2.16
N HIS A 123 -7.47 -18.98 -1.47
CA HIS A 123 -7.18 -17.52 -1.35
C HIS A 123 -6.10 -17.02 -2.32
N LEU A 124 -5.49 -17.93 -3.07
CA LEU A 124 -4.45 -17.58 -4.03
C LEU A 124 -5.09 -17.24 -5.37
N ILE A 125 -4.66 -16.13 -5.92
CA ILE A 125 -5.12 -15.71 -7.25
C ILE A 125 -4.67 -16.74 -8.31
N ASN A 126 -5.54 -17.01 -9.27
CA ASN A 126 -5.21 -17.83 -10.42
C ASN A 126 -4.21 -17.10 -11.35
N PRO A 127 -2.96 -17.58 -11.47
CA PRO A 127 -1.95 -16.89 -12.28
C PRO A 127 -2.34 -16.72 -13.74
N LYS A 128 -3.20 -17.58 -14.29
CA LYS A 128 -3.66 -17.51 -15.69
C LYS A 128 -4.60 -16.34 -15.92
N ALA A 129 -5.25 -15.83 -14.87
CA ALA A 129 -6.18 -14.70 -14.95
C ALA A 129 -5.50 -13.34 -14.73
N VAL A 130 -4.28 -13.31 -14.16
CA VAL A 130 -3.54 -12.06 -13.90
C VAL A 130 -3.30 -11.31 -15.21
N GLY A 131 -3.54 -9.99 -15.19
CA GLY A 131 -3.33 -9.11 -16.35
C GLY A 131 -4.29 -9.32 -17.51
N LYS A 132 -5.44 -9.95 -17.29
CA LYS A 132 -6.44 -10.15 -18.35
C LYS A 132 -7.42 -8.99 -18.46
N SER A 133 -7.79 -8.68 -19.70
CA SER A 133 -8.84 -7.69 -20.00
C SER A 133 -10.22 -8.19 -19.55
N PRO A 134 -11.23 -7.30 -19.44
CA PRO A 134 -12.60 -7.71 -19.13
C PRO A 134 -13.14 -8.80 -20.06
N GLN A 135 -12.87 -8.67 -21.36
CA GLN A 135 -13.34 -9.61 -22.40
C GLN A 135 -12.66 -10.99 -22.28
N GLN A 136 -11.36 -11.00 -21.97
CA GLN A 136 -10.63 -12.25 -21.74
C GLN A 136 -11.12 -12.97 -20.49
N LEU A 137 -11.36 -12.22 -19.39
CA LEU A 137 -11.93 -12.79 -18.15
C LEU A 137 -13.33 -13.35 -18.41
N ALA A 138 -14.17 -12.60 -19.13
CA ALA A 138 -15.51 -13.03 -19.50
C ALA A 138 -15.48 -14.34 -20.31
N GLN A 139 -14.62 -14.43 -21.30
CA GLN A 139 -14.41 -15.65 -22.08
C GLN A 139 -13.96 -16.83 -21.21
N MET A 140 -13.03 -16.59 -20.26
CA MET A 140 -12.48 -17.64 -19.39
C MET A 140 -13.51 -18.21 -18.42
N CYS A 141 -14.50 -17.43 -17.97
CA CYS A 141 -15.54 -17.88 -17.04
C CYS A 141 -16.92 -18.04 -17.69
N GLY A 142 -17.03 -17.91 -19.00
CA GLY A 142 -18.26 -18.19 -19.76
C GLY A 142 -19.38 -17.16 -19.53
N ILE A 143 -19.03 -15.89 -19.22
CA ILE A 143 -20.00 -14.79 -19.08
C ILE A 143 -19.93 -13.85 -20.27
N SER A 144 -21.00 -13.05 -20.47
CA SER A 144 -21.04 -12.02 -21.51
C SER A 144 -20.85 -10.64 -20.88
N VAL A 145 -19.99 -9.83 -21.49
CA VAL A 145 -19.76 -8.43 -21.10
C VAL A 145 -19.67 -7.54 -22.35
N PRO A 146 -20.02 -6.25 -22.26
CA PRO A 146 -19.89 -5.34 -23.41
C PRO A 146 -18.44 -5.27 -23.92
N ALA A 147 -18.29 -5.16 -25.24
CA ALA A 147 -16.97 -4.97 -25.87
C ALA A 147 -16.29 -3.67 -25.42
N SER A 148 -17.08 -2.65 -25.04
CA SER A 148 -16.62 -1.37 -24.52
C SER A 148 -16.21 -1.40 -23.05
N ALA A 149 -16.44 -2.51 -22.32
CA ALA A 149 -16.05 -2.61 -20.92
C ALA A 149 -14.53 -2.51 -20.75
N ARG A 150 -14.11 -1.55 -19.95
CA ARG A 150 -12.70 -1.34 -19.57
C ARG A 150 -12.36 -2.02 -18.24
N ILE A 151 -13.33 -2.10 -17.33
CA ILE A 151 -13.23 -2.78 -16.05
C ILE A 151 -14.56 -3.46 -15.71
N LEU A 152 -14.51 -4.49 -14.86
CA LEU A 152 -15.67 -5.17 -14.28
C LEU A 152 -15.82 -4.79 -12.82
N VAL A 153 -17.01 -4.43 -12.37
CA VAL A 153 -17.27 -4.01 -11.00
C VAL A 153 -18.25 -4.96 -10.33
N ALA A 154 -17.84 -5.57 -9.22
CA ALA A 154 -18.67 -6.48 -8.44
C ALA A 154 -19.13 -5.81 -7.13
N ARG A 155 -20.44 -5.76 -6.87
CA ARG A 155 -20.99 -5.28 -5.59
C ARG A 155 -20.75 -6.34 -4.51
N LEU A 156 -20.07 -5.97 -3.44
CA LEU A 156 -19.66 -6.86 -2.37
C LEU A 156 -20.30 -6.44 -1.05
N LYS A 157 -20.50 -7.41 -0.15
CA LYS A 157 -21.18 -7.18 1.14
C LYS A 157 -20.21 -7.22 2.33
N SER A 158 -19.19 -8.09 2.25
CA SER A 158 -18.24 -8.33 3.33
C SER A 158 -16.81 -8.33 2.83
N VAL A 159 -15.86 -8.40 3.76
CA VAL A 159 -14.43 -8.56 3.47
C VAL A 159 -13.95 -9.84 4.10
N GLY A 160 -13.20 -10.65 3.38
CA GLY A 160 -12.64 -11.88 3.92
C GLY A 160 -12.74 -13.07 2.97
N ARG A 161 -12.52 -14.25 3.53
CA ARG A 161 -12.42 -15.50 2.77
C ARG A 161 -13.72 -15.91 2.08
N ASP A 162 -14.85 -15.58 2.69
CA ASP A 162 -16.18 -15.90 2.17
C ASP A 162 -16.61 -14.94 1.04
N GLU A 163 -15.86 -13.85 0.86
CA GLU A 163 -16.02 -12.89 -0.23
C GLU A 163 -14.69 -12.72 -0.98
N PRO A 164 -14.26 -13.71 -1.80
CA PRO A 164 -12.91 -13.72 -2.38
C PRO A 164 -12.58 -12.50 -3.22
N LEU A 165 -13.58 -11.87 -3.88
CA LEU A 165 -13.38 -10.64 -4.65
C LEU A 165 -13.03 -9.42 -3.78
N SER A 166 -13.06 -9.54 -2.45
CA SER A 166 -12.56 -8.51 -1.54
C SER A 166 -11.02 -8.44 -1.46
N GLY A 167 -10.32 -9.48 -1.91
CA GLY A 167 -8.85 -9.54 -1.95
C GLY A 167 -8.23 -8.88 -3.17
N GLU A 168 -6.89 -8.88 -3.23
CA GLU A 168 -6.13 -8.43 -4.39
C GLU A 168 -6.38 -9.35 -5.58
N LYS A 169 -6.69 -8.76 -6.73
CA LYS A 169 -7.12 -9.49 -7.92
C LYS A 169 -6.15 -9.43 -9.10
N LEU A 170 -5.28 -8.42 -9.16
CA LEU A 170 -4.34 -8.15 -10.26
C LEU A 170 -4.96 -8.33 -11.65
N THR A 171 -6.22 -7.96 -11.77
CA THR A 171 -7.06 -8.03 -12.96
C THR A 171 -7.95 -6.80 -13.04
N THR A 172 -8.64 -6.62 -14.15
CA THR A 172 -9.59 -5.52 -14.35
C THR A 172 -10.90 -5.66 -13.56
N VAL A 173 -10.94 -6.51 -12.52
CA VAL A 173 -12.08 -6.67 -11.61
C VAL A 173 -11.91 -5.79 -10.38
N LEU A 174 -12.91 -4.97 -10.07
CA LEU A 174 -12.97 -4.01 -8.96
C LEU A 174 -14.13 -4.36 -8.02
N GLY A 175 -13.90 -4.39 -6.72
CA GLY A 175 -14.94 -4.50 -5.71
C GLY A 175 -15.67 -3.16 -5.51
N TRP A 176 -16.92 -3.21 -5.08
CA TRP A 176 -17.74 -2.04 -4.77
C TRP A 176 -18.43 -2.20 -3.43
N TYR A 177 -18.24 -1.20 -2.56
CA TYR A 177 -18.92 -1.07 -1.27
C TYR A 177 -19.54 0.32 -1.13
N GLU A 178 -20.56 0.40 -0.30
CA GLU A 178 -21.17 1.65 0.13
C GLU A 178 -21.05 1.80 1.65
N SER A 179 -20.80 3.01 2.13
CA SER A 179 -20.65 3.32 3.55
C SER A 179 -21.50 4.52 3.96
N ASP A 180 -21.94 4.52 5.21
CA ASP A 180 -22.71 5.63 5.78
C ASP A 180 -21.74 6.62 6.46
N GLY A 181 -21.18 7.53 5.66
CA GLY A 181 -20.23 8.52 6.13
C GLY A 181 -18.77 8.03 6.08
N TRP A 182 -17.88 8.97 6.41
CA TRP A 182 -16.44 8.72 6.32
C TRP A 182 -15.94 7.75 7.39
N GLU A 183 -16.54 7.72 8.59
CA GLU A 183 -16.16 6.80 9.67
C GLU A 183 -16.37 5.34 9.23
N ALA A 184 -17.57 5.00 8.77
CA ALA A 184 -17.85 3.65 8.26
C ALA A 184 -17.01 3.32 7.02
N GLY A 185 -16.76 4.32 6.15
CA GLY A 185 -15.85 4.20 5.01
C GLY A 185 -14.41 3.92 5.45
N CYS A 186 -13.98 4.59 6.52
CA CYS A 186 -12.68 4.39 7.14
C CYS A 186 -12.52 2.95 7.65
N GLU A 187 -13.48 2.44 8.40
CA GLU A 187 -13.50 1.06 8.91
C GLU A 187 -13.45 0.03 7.77
N ARG A 188 -14.27 0.20 6.73
CA ARG A 188 -14.28 -0.67 5.56
C ARG A 188 -12.91 -0.69 4.84
N CYS A 189 -12.27 0.46 4.70
CA CYS A 189 -10.93 0.54 4.14
C CYS A 189 -9.90 -0.19 5.02
N ILE A 190 -10.00 -0.09 6.35
CA ILE A 190 -9.12 -0.81 7.29
C ILE A 190 -9.32 -2.33 7.17
N GLU A 191 -10.58 -2.81 7.05
CA GLU A 191 -10.85 -4.24 6.83
C GLU A 191 -10.18 -4.74 5.55
N LEU A 192 -10.32 -4.03 4.43
CA LEU A 192 -9.71 -4.36 3.15
C LEU A 192 -8.18 -4.40 3.24
N ILE A 193 -7.57 -3.38 3.87
CA ILE A 193 -6.13 -3.29 4.07
C ILE A 193 -5.63 -4.45 4.95
N ASN A 194 -6.34 -4.75 6.03
CA ASN A 194 -5.97 -5.84 6.94
C ASN A 194 -6.12 -7.23 6.30
N PHE A 195 -7.02 -7.38 5.36
CA PHE A 195 -7.22 -8.65 4.65
C PHE A 195 -6.05 -8.98 3.71
N GLY A 196 -5.39 -7.99 3.09
CA GLY A 196 -4.33 -8.32 2.14
C GLY A 196 -3.35 -7.23 1.73
N GLY A 197 -3.33 -6.06 2.36
CA GLY A 197 -2.50 -4.94 1.88
C GLY A 197 -1.90 -4.04 2.95
N ARG A 198 -1.65 -4.57 4.15
CA ARG A 198 -1.09 -3.77 5.26
C ARG A 198 0.21 -3.08 4.86
N GLY A 199 0.31 -1.81 5.19
CA GLY A 199 1.46 -0.97 4.91
C GLY A 199 1.56 -0.49 3.45
N HIS A 200 0.75 -0.99 2.51
CA HIS A 200 0.94 -0.70 1.09
C HIS A 200 0.43 0.69 0.71
N SER A 201 -0.81 0.84 0.34
CA SER A 201 -1.35 2.09 -0.19
C SER A 201 -2.85 2.22 0.00
N LEU A 202 -3.36 3.46 -0.06
CA LEU A 202 -4.77 3.81 -0.11
C LEU A 202 -4.96 5.01 -1.04
N VAL A 203 -6.11 5.10 -1.68
CA VAL A 203 -6.55 6.25 -2.48
C VAL A 203 -7.73 6.91 -1.78
N ILE A 204 -7.77 8.24 -1.78
CA ILE A 204 -8.94 9.00 -1.31
C ILE A 204 -9.29 10.10 -2.33
N HIS A 205 -10.56 10.17 -2.68
CA HIS A 205 -11.13 11.31 -3.38
C HIS A 205 -12.03 12.09 -2.42
N ALA A 206 -11.63 13.28 -2.07
CA ALA A 206 -12.31 14.19 -1.15
C ALA A 206 -11.86 15.63 -1.37
N GLN A 207 -12.70 16.60 -0.96
CA GLN A 207 -12.35 18.03 -0.86
C GLN A 207 -12.40 18.53 0.59
N ASP A 208 -12.81 17.68 1.53
CA ASP A 208 -12.78 17.97 2.96
C ASP A 208 -11.43 17.57 3.54
N ASP A 209 -10.61 18.56 3.88
CA ASP A 209 -9.28 18.37 4.45
C ASP A 209 -9.31 17.64 5.80
N ASN A 210 -10.40 17.77 6.58
CA ASN A 210 -10.52 17.04 7.85
C ASN A 210 -10.67 15.54 7.60
N VAL A 211 -11.48 15.14 6.62
CA VAL A 211 -11.64 13.74 6.21
C VAL A 211 -10.31 13.20 5.66
N ILE A 212 -9.65 13.95 4.79
CA ILE A 212 -8.34 13.58 4.23
C ILE A 212 -7.32 13.37 5.36
N MET A 213 -7.24 14.29 6.33
CA MET A 213 -6.30 14.19 7.45
C MET A 213 -6.61 13.00 8.35
N LYS A 214 -7.89 12.73 8.65
CA LYS A 214 -8.31 11.55 9.42
C LYS A 214 -7.88 10.25 8.73
N PHE A 215 -8.09 10.14 7.43
CA PHE A 215 -7.58 9.01 6.66
C PHE A 215 -6.05 8.92 6.71
N GLY A 216 -5.35 10.06 6.66
CA GLY A 216 -3.89 10.12 6.77
C GLY A 216 -3.35 9.58 8.09
N LEU A 217 -4.03 9.85 9.19
CA LEU A 217 -3.58 9.48 10.53
C LEU A 217 -3.96 8.03 10.93
N GLU A 218 -5.09 7.53 10.47
CA GLU A 218 -5.67 6.30 11.01
C GLU A 218 -5.37 5.03 10.20
N LYS A 219 -4.92 5.18 8.95
CA LYS A 219 -4.74 4.00 8.08
C LYS A 219 -3.40 3.30 8.28
N PRO A 220 -3.39 1.97 8.37
CA PRO A 220 -2.16 1.18 8.51
C PRO A 220 -1.46 1.01 7.15
N VAL A 221 -1.22 2.11 6.45
CA VAL A 221 -0.50 2.18 5.17
C VAL A 221 0.48 3.35 5.17
N PHE A 222 1.51 3.29 4.32
CA PHE A 222 2.55 4.32 4.25
C PHE A 222 2.39 5.28 3.06
N ARG A 223 1.44 5.00 2.15
CA ARG A 223 1.10 5.87 1.03
C ARG A 223 -0.40 6.07 0.97
N ILE A 224 -0.82 7.32 1.12
CA ILE A 224 -2.19 7.77 0.88
C ILE A 224 -2.11 8.82 -0.20
N VAL A 225 -2.73 8.53 -1.35
CA VAL A 225 -2.75 9.47 -2.47
C VAL A 225 -4.12 10.10 -2.59
N VAL A 226 -4.14 11.42 -2.77
CA VAL A 226 -5.35 12.24 -2.70
C VAL A 226 -5.70 12.76 -4.08
N ASN A 227 -6.94 12.56 -4.51
CA ASN A 227 -7.52 13.11 -5.75
C ASN A 227 -6.70 12.79 -7.01
N THR A 228 -6.10 11.60 -7.07
CA THR A 228 -5.32 11.13 -8.22
C THR A 228 -5.52 9.63 -8.46
N LEU A 229 -4.98 9.12 -9.57
CA LEU A 229 -5.00 7.68 -9.87
C LEU A 229 -4.12 6.92 -8.88
N GLY A 230 -4.61 5.82 -8.34
CA GLY A 230 -3.82 4.99 -7.42
C GLY A 230 -2.51 4.50 -8.04
N THR A 231 -2.56 4.00 -9.26
CA THR A 231 -1.38 3.52 -10.00
C THR A 231 -0.31 4.59 -10.19
N LEU A 232 -0.67 5.74 -10.76
CA LEU A 232 0.28 6.80 -11.11
C LEU A 232 0.66 7.65 -9.89
N GLY A 233 -0.27 7.84 -8.95
CA GLY A 233 -0.02 8.62 -7.74
C GLY A 233 0.97 7.96 -6.81
N THR A 234 0.80 6.66 -6.54
CA THR A 234 1.67 5.90 -5.64
C THR A 234 3.06 5.65 -6.22
N THR A 235 3.18 5.55 -7.54
CA THR A 235 4.48 5.39 -8.22
C THR A 235 5.23 6.70 -8.45
N GLY A 236 4.67 7.85 -8.03
CA GLY A 236 5.31 9.16 -8.10
C GLY A 236 5.16 9.88 -9.45
N MET A 237 4.28 9.40 -10.33
CA MET A 237 4.05 10.05 -11.63
C MET A 237 3.18 11.31 -11.54
N THR A 238 2.25 11.35 -10.57
CA THR A 238 1.30 12.46 -10.39
C THR A 238 1.33 13.09 -9.00
N THR A 239 2.24 12.68 -8.16
CA THR A 239 2.43 13.17 -6.78
C THR A 239 3.90 13.47 -6.51
N GLY A 240 4.20 14.04 -5.34
CA GLY A 240 5.56 14.34 -4.89
C GLY A 240 6.31 13.16 -4.25
N VAL A 241 5.75 11.95 -4.21
CA VAL A 241 6.51 10.78 -3.73
C VAL A 241 7.59 10.39 -4.75
N MET A 242 8.68 9.84 -4.27
CA MET A 242 9.81 9.48 -5.15
C MET A 242 9.37 8.42 -6.19
N PRO A 243 9.72 8.60 -7.47
CA PRO A 243 9.37 7.66 -8.52
C PRO A 243 9.94 6.27 -8.27
N SER A 244 9.06 5.26 -8.24
CA SER A 244 9.46 3.86 -8.05
C SER A 244 8.32 2.92 -8.42
N MET A 245 8.68 1.69 -8.85
CA MET A 245 7.75 0.57 -9.00
C MET A 245 7.86 -0.43 -7.83
N THR A 246 8.75 -0.19 -6.87
CA THR A 246 8.90 -0.98 -5.65
C THR A 246 8.46 -0.13 -4.47
N LEU A 247 7.28 -0.43 -3.96
CA LEU A 247 6.55 0.39 -3.00
C LEU A 247 6.63 -0.25 -1.61
N GLY A 248 7.60 0.17 -0.79
CA GLY A 248 7.80 -0.39 0.55
C GLY A 248 6.51 -0.33 1.39
N SER A 249 6.22 -1.42 2.09
CA SER A 249 5.04 -1.56 2.95
C SER A 249 5.35 -1.45 4.44
N GLY A 250 6.58 -1.05 4.78
CA GLY A 250 7.03 -0.90 6.16
C GLY A 250 6.95 -2.19 6.99
N GLY A 251 7.33 -2.10 8.26
CA GLY A 251 7.33 -3.25 9.16
C GLY A 251 5.97 -3.95 9.30
N VAL A 252 4.88 -3.21 9.29
CA VAL A 252 3.51 -3.77 9.36
C VAL A 252 3.12 -4.57 8.12
N GLY A 253 3.75 -4.30 6.97
CA GLY A 253 3.58 -5.02 5.71
C GLY A 253 4.71 -6.01 5.40
N GLY A 254 5.63 -6.23 6.35
CA GLY A 254 6.76 -7.16 6.18
C GLY A 254 7.92 -6.60 5.33
N SER A 255 8.02 -5.28 5.18
CA SER A 255 9.12 -4.59 4.50
C SER A 255 9.96 -3.79 5.50
N ILE A 256 11.24 -3.58 5.21
CA ILE A 256 12.14 -2.81 6.08
C ILE A 256 11.93 -1.29 5.99
N THR A 257 11.19 -0.81 4.99
CA THR A 257 10.87 0.61 4.82
C THR A 257 9.46 0.81 4.28
N GLY A 258 8.86 1.95 4.63
CA GLY A 258 7.61 2.43 4.03
C GLY A 258 7.80 3.28 2.77
N ASP A 259 9.04 3.55 2.36
CA ASP A 259 9.35 4.43 1.24
C ASP A 259 9.13 3.76 -0.13
N ASN A 260 9.01 4.58 -1.14
CA ASN A 260 9.27 4.16 -2.50
C ASN A 260 10.76 3.86 -2.64
N ILE A 261 11.12 2.64 -3.06
CA ILE A 261 12.52 2.22 -3.13
C ILE A 261 13.20 2.91 -4.31
N THR A 262 14.27 3.64 -4.01
CA THR A 262 15.03 4.43 -4.98
C THR A 262 16.51 4.07 -4.94
N VAL A 263 17.33 4.74 -5.74
CA VAL A 263 18.78 4.58 -5.73
C VAL A 263 19.39 4.80 -4.35
N HIS A 264 18.80 5.65 -3.51
CA HIS A 264 19.27 5.90 -2.14
C HIS A 264 19.24 4.66 -1.24
N HIS A 265 18.41 3.68 -1.56
CA HIS A 265 18.32 2.40 -0.86
C HIS A 265 19.35 1.37 -1.35
N MET A 266 20.09 1.67 -2.45
CA MET A 266 20.97 0.74 -3.14
C MET A 266 22.46 0.95 -2.79
N TYR A 267 22.81 2.01 -2.05
CA TYR A 267 24.20 2.29 -1.70
C TYR A 267 24.38 2.56 -0.20
N ASN A 268 25.58 2.30 0.28
CA ASN A 268 25.98 2.63 1.63
C ASN A 268 26.71 3.98 1.67
N VAL A 269 26.35 4.81 2.65
CA VAL A 269 27.02 6.10 2.88
C VAL A 269 28.17 5.91 3.84
N LYS A 270 29.41 6.14 3.38
CA LYS A 270 30.59 6.20 4.23
C LYS A 270 30.70 7.59 4.84
N ARG A 271 30.88 7.65 6.13
CA ARG A 271 30.98 8.91 6.87
C ARG A 271 32.37 9.07 7.46
N LEU A 272 32.94 10.27 7.33
CA LEU A 272 34.11 10.75 8.07
C LEU A 272 33.60 11.72 9.11
N ALA A 273 33.76 11.39 10.39
CA ALA A 273 33.25 12.19 11.51
C ALA A 273 34.42 12.69 12.35
N TYR A 274 34.41 13.99 12.64
CA TYR A 274 35.35 14.64 13.51
C TYR A 274 34.70 14.89 14.87
N GLU A 275 35.52 14.94 15.93
CA GLU A 275 35.07 15.36 17.25
C GLU A 275 34.56 16.81 17.18
N LEU A 276 33.35 17.01 17.69
CA LEU A 276 32.72 18.34 17.82
C LEU A 276 32.64 18.79 19.26
N THR A 277 32.64 17.86 20.20
CA THR A 277 32.53 18.12 21.63
C THR A 277 33.50 17.19 22.35
N PRO A 278 34.39 17.71 23.22
CA PRO A 278 35.30 16.88 24.01
C PRO A 278 34.50 15.86 24.83
N PRO A 279 35.00 14.64 24.98
CA PRO A 279 34.36 13.66 25.84
C PRO A 279 34.37 14.13 27.31
N PRO A 280 33.38 13.76 28.12
CA PRO A 280 33.35 14.13 29.52
C PRO A 280 34.53 13.52 30.27
N GLU A 281 35.12 14.23 31.24
CA GLU A 281 36.28 13.77 32.05
C GLU A 281 36.07 12.38 32.69
N ALA A 282 34.84 12.06 33.05
CA ALA A 282 34.46 10.75 33.58
C ALA A 282 34.81 9.58 32.65
N ALA A 283 34.89 9.80 31.34
CA ALA A 283 35.26 8.78 30.35
C ALA A 283 36.74 8.38 30.47
N PHE A 284 37.60 9.20 31.09
CA PHE A 284 39.03 8.96 31.22
C PHE A 284 39.44 8.45 32.62
N ARG A 285 38.50 8.23 33.53
CA ARG A 285 38.83 7.71 34.87
C ARG A 285 39.14 6.23 34.79
N PRO A 286 40.39 5.79 35.20
CA PRO A 286 40.71 4.38 35.27
C PRO A 286 39.80 3.70 36.30
N GLY A 287 39.17 2.60 35.95
CA GLY A 287 38.41 1.78 36.86
C GLY A 287 36.89 2.01 36.87
N SER A 288 36.31 2.85 35.97
CA SER A 288 34.87 2.89 35.75
C SER A 288 34.35 1.76 34.86
N THR A 289 34.96 0.60 34.90
CA THR A 289 34.31 -0.63 34.48
C THR A 289 33.33 -0.99 35.59
N ASP A 290 32.22 -0.28 35.66
CA ASP A 290 31.08 -0.81 36.35
C ASP A 290 30.73 -2.12 35.65
N ASP A 291 31.10 -3.21 36.32
CA ASP A 291 30.67 -4.54 35.95
C ASP A 291 29.14 -4.46 35.72
N PRO A 292 28.65 -4.73 34.48
CA PRO A 292 27.21 -4.65 34.21
C PRO A 292 26.38 -5.50 35.16
N SER A 293 26.99 -6.51 35.82
CA SER A 293 26.34 -7.29 36.88
C SER A 293 26.20 -6.56 38.20
N GLN A 294 26.99 -5.48 38.40
CA GLN A 294 26.95 -4.62 39.61
C GLN A 294 26.15 -3.34 39.43
N LEU A 295 25.52 -3.13 38.30
CA LEU A 295 24.44 -2.16 38.17
C LEU A 295 23.33 -2.59 39.14
N LYS A 296 23.50 -2.25 40.43
CA LYS A 296 22.43 -2.34 41.41
C LYS A 296 21.25 -1.61 40.77
N ARG A 297 20.16 -2.33 40.56
CA ARG A 297 18.83 -1.77 40.35
C ARG A 297 18.39 -1.03 41.60
N ASN A 298 19.24 -0.14 42.12
CA ASN A 298 18.95 0.77 43.21
C ASN A 298 18.47 2.08 42.63
N GLY A 299 17.24 2.25 42.70
CA GLY A 299 16.57 3.47 42.30
C GLY A 299 15.48 3.13 41.29
N SER A 300 14.26 3.44 41.67
CA SER A 300 13.22 3.81 40.74
C SER A 300 13.89 4.47 39.52
N ALA A 301 13.65 3.90 38.31
CA ALA A 301 14.00 4.61 37.08
C ALA A 301 13.62 6.08 37.34
N PRO A 302 14.54 7.05 37.04
CA PRO A 302 14.14 8.44 37.17
C PRO A 302 12.82 8.50 36.44
N GLU A 303 11.79 8.91 37.16
CA GLU A 303 10.50 9.16 36.57
C GLU A 303 10.82 10.00 35.35
N ARG A 304 10.73 9.38 34.18
CA ARG A 304 10.84 10.16 32.94
C ARG A 304 9.72 11.15 33.11
N ALA A 305 10.09 12.38 33.47
CA ALA A 305 9.17 13.48 33.34
C ALA A 305 8.50 13.22 31.98
N PRO A 306 7.17 13.11 31.93
CA PRO A 306 6.51 12.96 30.67
C PRO A 306 7.19 14.00 29.80
N VAL A 307 7.83 13.58 28.71
CA VAL A 307 8.22 14.50 27.65
C VAL A 307 6.87 14.97 27.19
N GLY A 308 6.32 15.95 27.91
CA GLY A 308 5.19 16.71 27.51
C GLY A 308 5.66 17.28 26.21
N VAL A 309 5.21 16.69 25.13
CA VAL A 309 5.37 17.29 23.82
C VAL A 309 4.55 18.56 23.96
N ASP A 310 5.26 19.67 24.17
CA ASP A 310 4.67 20.96 24.36
C ASP A 310 3.86 21.23 23.10
N ALA A 311 2.55 21.21 23.22
CA ALA A 311 1.63 21.38 22.08
C ALA A 311 1.92 22.72 21.39
N GLU A 312 2.32 23.77 22.12
CA GLU A 312 2.74 25.07 21.57
C GLU A 312 4.00 24.91 20.73
N ARG A 313 4.94 24.07 21.13
CA ARG A 313 6.19 23.82 20.38
C ARG A 313 5.96 23.00 19.12
N ILE A 314 4.97 22.09 19.11
CA ILE A 314 4.55 21.39 17.90
C ILE A 314 3.92 22.39 16.93
N ASP A 315 3.00 23.21 17.40
CA ASP A 315 2.36 24.23 16.57
C ASP A 315 3.38 25.21 15.98
N GLU A 316 4.37 25.61 16.76
CA GLU A 316 5.46 26.48 16.28
C GLU A 316 6.29 25.80 15.18
N ILE A 317 6.61 24.51 15.33
CA ILE A 317 7.32 23.73 14.31
C ILE A 317 6.45 23.57 13.05
N VAL A 318 5.19 23.25 13.21
CA VAL A 318 4.22 23.12 12.09
C VAL A 318 4.09 24.44 11.34
N GLN A 319 3.94 25.56 12.05
CA GLN A 319 3.84 26.88 11.41
C GLN A 319 5.14 27.28 10.67
N ARG A 320 6.31 26.93 11.20
CA ARG A 320 7.60 27.14 10.51
C ARG A 320 7.71 26.30 9.25
N VAL A 321 7.35 25.02 9.31
CA VAL A 321 7.34 24.12 8.14
C VAL A 321 6.36 24.62 7.08
N LEU A 322 5.16 25.04 7.48
CA LEU A 322 4.17 25.61 6.56
C LEU A 322 4.61 26.95 5.95
N ALA A 323 5.37 27.77 6.68
CA ALA A 323 5.93 29.01 6.17
C ALA A 323 7.08 28.78 5.16
N GLU A 324 7.88 27.74 5.35
CA GLU A 324 8.92 27.34 4.41
C GLU A 324 8.35 26.73 3.11
N LEU A 325 7.24 25.99 3.21
CA LEU A 325 6.57 25.38 2.05
C LEU A 325 5.80 26.41 1.18
N LYS A 326 5.63 27.65 1.67
CA LYS A 326 4.99 28.75 0.93
C LYS A 326 5.99 29.66 0.19
N LYS A 327 7.29 29.41 0.32
CA LYS A 327 8.36 30.09 -0.45
C LYS A 327 8.70 29.29 -1.71
#